data_6d03841093ad74d338dbc02f05112a13
#
_entry.id   6d03841093ad74d338dbc02f05112a13
#
_cell.length_a   1.000
_cell.length_b   1.000
_cell.length_c   1.000
_cell.angle_alpha   90.00
_cell.angle_beta   90.00
_cell.angle_gamma   90.00
#
_symmetry.space_group_name_H-M   'P 1'
#
loop_
_entity.id
_entity.type
_entity.pdbx_description
1 polymer ?
#
loop_
_entity_poly.entity_id
_entity_poly.type
_entity_poly.pdbx_seq_one_letter_code
_entity_poly.pdbx_strand_id
1 'polypeptide(L)'
;MDDDTFVAIHFANGVRAHLWMSLVARSAGPRFRINGLRGTYEKWGLDPQEPALVSGMRPGDPNWGLEPRERWGHLSTDVGGVHVDGSVETLPGAYERYYALLREALVAGGAPPVDPADAVAALRIIEAAQESARSETVVKLG
;
A
#
# COMPACT_ATOMS: atom_id res chain seq x y z
N MET A 1 16.81 1.07 17.37
CA MET A 1 16.26 0.90 16.01
C MET A 1 15.14 -0.11 16.15
N ASP A 2 13.95 0.22 15.74
CA ASP A 2 12.80 -0.64 15.95
C ASP A 2 12.75 -1.67 14.79
N ASP A 3 13.04 -2.92 15.14
CA ASP A 3 13.12 -4.03 14.17
C ASP A 3 11.76 -4.68 13.92
N ASP A 4 10.81 -4.45 14.82
CA ASP A 4 9.43 -4.95 14.76
C ASP A 4 8.50 -3.90 15.35
N THR A 5 7.53 -3.46 14.56
CA THR A 5 6.62 -2.37 14.94
C THR A 5 5.19 -2.69 14.53
N PHE A 6 4.27 -2.48 15.46
CA PHE A 6 2.83 -2.54 15.22
C PHE A 6 2.20 -1.19 15.51
N VAL A 7 1.43 -0.65 14.56
CA VAL A 7 0.69 0.59 14.74
C VAL A 7 -0.79 0.35 14.47
N ALA A 8 -1.64 0.72 15.41
CA ALA A 8 -3.09 0.73 15.24
C ALA A 8 -3.57 2.19 15.10
N ILE A 9 -4.26 2.48 14.01
CA ILE A 9 -4.82 3.79 13.72
C ILE A 9 -6.35 3.68 13.71
N HIS A 10 -7.01 4.58 14.42
CA HIS A 10 -8.46 4.69 14.43
C HIS A 10 -8.87 6.01 13.79
N PHE A 11 -9.50 5.95 12.63
CA PHE A 11 -9.98 7.11 11.89
C PHE A 11 -11.33 7.59 12.42
N ALA A 12 -11.60 8.91 12.30
CA ALA A 12 -12.84 9.52 12.75
C ALA A 12 -14.10 8.94 12.07
N ASN A 13 -13.97 8.42 10.86
CA ASN A 13 -15.06 7.74 10.13
C ASN A 13 -15.31 6.30 10.56
N GLY A 14 -14.60 5.80 11.60
CA GLY A 14 -14.75 4.44 12.13
C GLY A 14 -13.87 3.39 11.46
N VAL A 15 -13.14 3.73 10.39
CA VAL A 15 -12.15 2.83 9.78
C VAL A 15 -11.00 2.59 10.76
N ARG A 16 -10.48 1.37 10.76
CA ARG A 16 -9.29 0.98 11.53
C ARG A 16 -8.22 0.49 10.58
N ALA A 17 -7.00 0.97 10.75
CA ALA A 17 -5.84 0.45 10.04
C ALA A 17 -4.86 -0.15 11.04
N HIS A 18 -4.34 -1.31 10.68
CA HIS A 18 -3.28 -2.00 11.41
C HIS A 18 -2.07 -2.11 10.50
N LEU A 19 -0.96 -1.53 10.91
CA LEU A 19 0.30 -1.55 10.19
C LEU A 19 1.26 -2.45 10.96
N TRP A 20 1.74 -3.48 10.31
CA TRP A 20 2.74 -4.38 10.87
C TRP A 20 4.00 -4.33 10.01
N MET A 21 5.10 -3.90 10.59
CA MET A 21 6.38 -3.73 9.95
C MET A 21 7.43 -4.51 10.74
N SER A 22 8.08 -5.48 10.12
CA SER A 22 9.09 -6.29 10.77
C SER A 22 10.26 -6.58 9.85
N LEU A 23 11.47 -6.37 10.34
CA LEU A 23 12.71 -6.76 9.68
C LEU A 23 13.19 -8.14 10.14
N VAL A 24 12.58 -8.69 11.20
CA VAL A 24 13.01 -9.95 11.84
C VAL A 24 12.03 -11.10 11.62
N ALA A 25 10.84 -10.83 11.10
CA ALA A 25 9.86 -11.87 10.81
C ALA A 25 10.35 -12.81 9.72
N ARG A 26 10.33 -14.11 10.00
CA ARG A 26 10.77 -15.17 9.04
C ARG A 26 9.71 -15.45 7.97
N SER A 27 8.46 -15.10 8.21
CA SER A 27 7.38 -15.24 7.26
C SER A 27 6.71 -13.89 7.07
N ALA A 28 6.54 -13.49 5.81
CA ALA A 28 5.81 -12.28 5.48
C ALA A 28 4.30 -12.48 5.71
N GLY A 29 3.63 -11.45 6.19
CA GLY A 29 2.17 -11.33 6.14
C GLY A 29 1.67 -10.87 4.77
N PRO A 30 0.34 -10.79 4.57
CA PRO A 30 -0.20 -10.19 3.37
C PRO A 30 0.20 -8.71 3.29
N ARG A 31 0.49 -8.24 2.07
CA ARG A 31 0.78 -6.82 1.84
C ARG A 31 -0.41 -5.94 2.18
N PHE A 32 -1.61 -6.41 1.82
CA PHE A 32 -2.88 -5.79 2.16
C PHE A 32 -3.89 -6.85 2.61
N ARG A 33 -4.56 -6.57 3.71
CA ARG A 33 -5.76 -7.27 4.14
C ARG A 33 -6.83 -6.23 4.44
N ILE A 34 -7.89 -6.23 3.64
CA ILE A 34 -8.99 -5.27 3.77
C ILE A 34 -10.23 -6.05 4.16
N ASN A 35 -10.72 -5.82 5.39
CA ASN A 35 -11.94 -6.42 5.88
C ASN A 35 -13.06 -5.38 5.82
N GLY A 36 -14.06 -5.63 4.99
CA GLY A 36 -15.29 -4.86 4.91
C GLY A 36 -16.44 -5.58 5.59
N LEU A 37 -17.60 -4.92 5.67
CA LEU A 37 -18.79 -5.50 6.27
C LEU A 37 -19.36 -6.69 5.47
N ARG A 38 -19.02 -6.82 4.20
CA ARG A 38 -19.57 -7.84 3.30
C ARG A 38 -18.50 -8.67 2.60
N GLY A 39 -17.23 -8.49 2.93
CA GLY A 39 -16.18 -9.26 2.28
C GLY A 39 -14.78 -8.89 2.74
N THR A 40 -13.83 -9.69 2.29
CA THR A 40 -12.41 -9.53 2.58
C THR A 40 -11.63 -9.57 1.28
N TYR A 41 -10.65 -8.68 1.15
CA TYR A 41 -9.64 -8.73 0.08
C TYR A 41 -8.27 -8.93 0.70
N GLU A 42 -7.49 -9.84 0.13
CA GLU A 42 -6.10 -10.08 0.52
C GLU A 42 -5.18 -10.01 -0.68
N LYS A 43 -4.02 -9.40 -0.48
CA LYS A 43 -2.98 -9.30 -1.49
C LYS A 43 -1.63 -9.60 -0.86
N TRP A 44 -0.89 -10.50 -1.50
CA TRP A 44 0.44 -10.91 -1.09
C TRP A 44 1.50 -10.37 -2.04
N GLY A 45 2.72 -10.22 -1.52
CA GLY A 45 3.89 -9.81 -2.30
C GLY A 45 3.93 -8.32 -2.60
N LEU A 46 5.00 -7.94 -3.30
CA LEU A 46 5.27 -6.56 -3.72
C LEU A 46 5.07 -6.43 -5.23
N ASP A 47 5.02 -5.19 -5.72
CA ASP A 47 5.00 -4.87 -7.14
C ASP A 47 6.14 -5.57 -7.89
N PRO A 48 5.89 -6.20 -9.06
CA PRO A 48 6.89 -6.94 -9.81
C PRO A 48 7.91 -6.05 -10.53
N GLN A 49 7.71 -4.74 -10.60
CA GLN A 49 8.58 -3.84 -11.35
C GLN A 49 10.00 -3.77 -10.78
N GLU A 50 10.16 -3.77 -9.45
CA GLU A 50 11.49 -3.76 -8.82
C GLU A 50 12.36 -4.96 -9.23
N PRO A 51 11.92 -6.22 -9.03
CA PRO A 51 12.69 -7.36 -9.52
C PRO A 51 12.86 -7.38 -11.04
N ALA A 52 11.90 -6.85 -11.82
CA ALA A 52 12.01 -6.71 -13.26
C ALA A 52 13.16 -5.76 -13.65
N LEU A 53 13.27 -4.60 -13.00
CA LEU A 53 14.39 -3.66 -13.19
C LEU A 53 15.73 -4.31 -12.85
N VAL A 54 15.81 -5.01 -11.73
CA VAL A 54 17.04 -5.71 -11.31
C VAL A 54 17.46 -6.79 -12.33
N SER A 55 16.49 -7.44 -12.98
CA SER A 55 16.76 -8.42 -14.06
C SER A 55 17.11 -7.78 -15.41
N GLY A 56 17.09 -6.44 -15.52
CA GLY A 56 17.43 -5.69 -16.72
C GLY A 56 16.24 -5.35 -17.63
N MET A 57 15.02 -5.68 -17.24
CA MET A 57 13.80 -5.23 -17.94
C MET A 57 13.64 -3.71 -17.80
N ARG A 58 12.98 -3.08 -18.76
CA ARG A 58 12.77 -1.63 -18.78
C ARG A 58 11.28 -1.30 -18.93
N PRO A 59 10.84 -0.11 -18.47
CA PRO A 59 9.52 0.42 -18.78
C PRO A 59 9.26 0.41 -20.29
N GLY A 60 8.13 -0.16 -20.69
CA GLY A 60 7.76 -0.32 -22.10
C GLY A 60 8.14 -1.67 -22.71
N ASP A 61 8.93 -2.50 -22.06
CA ASP A 61 9.17 -3.87 -22.49
C ASP A 61 7.89 -4.72 -22.42
N PRO A 62 7.76 -5.76 -23.24
CA PRO A 62 6.64 -6.70 -23.14
C PRO A 62 6.50 -7.24 -21.72
N ASN A 63 5.26 -7.26 -21.22
CA ASN A 63 4.92 -7.70 -19.85
C ASN A 63 5.47 -6.82 -18.71
N TRP A 64 5.99 -5.63 -19.00
CA TRP A 64 6.37 -4.66 -17.97
C TRP A 64 5.21 -4.39 -17.00
N GLY A 65 5.48 -4.48 -15.70
CA GLY A 65 4.49 -4.21 -14.65
C GLY A 65 3.38 -5.26 -14.51
N LEU A 66 3.34 -6.29 -15.37
CA LEU A 66 2.35 -7.36 -15.27
C LEU A 66 2.70 -8.32 -14.13
N GLU A 67 1.68 -8.67 -13.37
CA GLU A 67 1.80 -9.65 -12.30
C GLU A 67 1.20 -10.99 -12.76
N PRO A 68 1.88 -12.13 -12.50
CA PRO A 68 1.33 -13.44 -12.84
C PRO A 68 0.10 -13.74 -11.99
N ARG A 69 -0.83 -14.52 -12.57
CA ARG A 69 -2.14 -14.80 -11.96
C ARG A 69 -2.05 -15.39 -10.56
N GLU A 70 -1.03 -16.15 -10.28
CA GLU A 70 -0.79 -16.81 -8.99
C GLU A 70 -0.51 -15.81 -7.87
N ARG A 71 -0.21 -14.56 -8.23
CA ARG A 71 0.07 -13.47 -7.32
C ARG A 71 -1.05 -12.44 -7.23
N TRP A 72 -2.14 -12.61 -7.99
CA TRP A 72 -3.29 -11.72 -7.91
C TRP A 72 -3.91 -11.71 -6.51
N GLY A 73 -4.60 -10.63 -6.18
CA GLY A 73 -5.33 -10.55 -4.92
C GLY A 73 -6.52 -11.50 -4.90
N HIS A 74 -6.91 -11.93 -3.71
CA HIS A 74 -8.07 -12.78 -3.49
C HIS A 74 -9.21 -11.97 -2.86
N LEU A 75 -10.39 -12.08 -3.42
CA LEU A 75 -11.62 -11.44 -2.94
C LEU A 75 -12.63 -12.51 -2.56
N SER A 76 -13.16 -12.40 -1.34
CA SER A 76 -14.32 -13.16 -0.88
C SER A 76 -15.37 -12.16 -0.41
N THR A 77 -16.53 -12.12 -1.05
CA THR A 77 -17.56 -11.10 -0.77
C THR A 77 -18.96 -11.55 -1.14
N ASP A 78 -19.97 -10.87 -0.57
CA ASP A 78 -21.37 -11.08 -0.93
C ASP A 78 -21.90 -9.86 -1.72
N VAL A 79 -22.40 -10.10 -2.92
CA VAL A 79 -22.99 -9.08 -3.81
C VAL A 79 -24.38 -9.53 -4.26
N GLY A 80 -25.41 -8.75 -3.94
CA GLY A 80 -26.79 -9.05 -4.34
C GLY A 80 -27.32 -10.39 -3.81
N GLY A 81 -26.82 -10.87 -2.67
CA GLY A 81 -27.18 -12.16 -2.10
C GLY A 81 -26.44 -13.36 -2.69
N VAL A 82 -25.47 -13.13 -3.57
CA VAL A 82 -24.59 -14.15 -4.17
C VAL A 82 -23.21 -14.04 -3.54
N HIS A 83 -22.68 -15.17 -3.09
CA HIS A 83 -21.30 -15.26 -2.62
C HIS A 83 -20.34 -15.33 -3.82
N VAL A 84 -19.35 -14.45 -3.84
CA VAL A 84 -18.29 -14.37 -4.86
C VAL A 84 -16.96 -14.62 -4.16
N ASP A 85 -16.22 -15.62 -4.64
CA ASP A 85 -14.91 -15.99 -4.12
C ASP A 85 -13.96 -16.22 -5.30
N GLY A 86 -12.82 -15.54 -5.34
CA GLY A 86 -11.88 -15.69 -6.45
C GLY A 86 -10.76 -14.66 -6.51
N SER A 87 -9.93 -14.83 -7.53
CA SER A 87 -8.81 -13.92 -7.80
C SER A 87 -9.25 -12.67 -8.52
N VAL A 88 -8.70 -11.53 -8.13
CA VAL A 88 -8.87 -10.23 -8.78
C VAL A 88 -7.59 -9.87 -9.50
N GLU A 89 -7.68 -9.63 -10.80
CA GLU A 89 -6.53 -9.25 -11.62
C GLU A 89 -5.88 -7.97 -11.09
N THR A 90 -4.57 -8.03 -10.90
CA THR A 90 -3.78 -6.85 -10.52
C THR A 90 -3.56 -5.98 -11.74
N LEU A 91 -3.87 -4.68 -11.62
CA LEU A 91 -3.55 -3.71 -12.66
C LEU A 91 -2.03 -3.61 -12.81
N PRO A 92 -1.51 -3.51 -14.05
CA PRO A 92 -0.08 -3.35 -14.27
C PRO A 92 0.49 -2.12 -13.54
N GLY A 93 1.62 -2.31 -12.89
CA GLY A 93 2.38 -1.20 -12.33
C GLY A 93 3.01 -0.33 -13.43
N ALA A 94 3.25 0.95 -13.13
CA ALA A 94 3.79 1.92 -14.07
C ALA A 94 4.65 2.97 -13.35
N TYR A 95 5.85 2.60 -12.91
CA TYR A 95 6.79 3.51 -12.22
C TYR A 95 7.15 4.73 -13.07
N GLU A 96 7.26 4.53 -14.39
CA GLU A 96 7.56 5.58 -15.35
C GLU A 96 6.52 6.69 -15.39
N ARG A 97 5.26 6.37 -15.04
CA ARG A 97 4.18 7.35 -15.01
C ARG A 97 4.43 8.47 -13.99
N TYR A 98 5.06 8.15 -12.86
CA TYR A 98 5.44 9.17 -11.89
C TYR A 98 6.35 10.22 -12.50
N TYR A 99 7.38 9.80 -13.23
CA TYR A 99 8.33 10.72 -13.87
C TYR A 99 7.70 11.50 -15.01
N ALA A 100 6.80 10.87 -15.77
CA ALA A 100 6.05 11.56 -16.81
C ALA A 100 5.17 12.67 -16.23
N LEU A 101 4.43 12.40 -15.15
CA LEU A 101 3.60 13.38 -14.46
C LEU A 101 4.43 14.48 -13.80
N LEU A 102 5.58 14.14 -13.20
CA LEU A 102 6.49 15.12 -12.62
C LEU A 102 7.05 16.07 -13.70
N ARG A 103 7.46 15.53 -14.85
CA ARG A 103 7.90 16.35 -15.98
C ARG A 103 6.78 17.29 -16.46
N GLU A 104 5.56 16.79 -16.58
CA GLU A 104 4.42 17.59 -16.98
C GLU A 104 4.16 18.74 -15.99
N ALA A 105 4.19 18.47 -14.69
CA ALA A 105 4.04 19.48 -13.66
C ALA A 105 5.13 20.56 -13.73
N LEU A 106 6.40 20.18 -13.96
CA LEU A 106 7.52 21.11 -14.06
C LEU A 106 7.47 21.96 -15.33
N VAL A 107 7.04 21.40 -16.46
CA VAL A 107 7.01 22.10 -17.75
C VAL A 107 5.75 22.96 -17.91
N ALA A 108 4.60 22.44 -17.51
CA ALA A 108 3.31 23.10 -17.65
C ALA A 108 2.89 23.92 -16.42
N GLY A 109 3.62 23.83 -15.31
CA GLY A 109 3.31 24.53 -14.07
C GLY A 109 2.09 23.95 -13.35
N GLY A 110 1.80 22.67 -13.55
CA GLY A 110 0.69 21.95 -12.90
C GLY A 110 1.02 21.48 -11.47
N ALA A 111 0.05 20.82 -10.83
CA ALA A 111 0.27 20.20 -9.55
C ALA A 111 1.24 19.01 -9.64
N PRO A 112 2.10 18.81 -8.63
CA PRO A 112 3.00 17.66 -8.61
C PRO A 112 2.18 16.35 -8.50
N PRO A 113 2.71 15.21 -8.99
CA PRO A 113 2.02 13.91 -8.92
C PRO A 113 1.80 13.40 -7.49
N VAL A 114 2.54 13.92 -6.52
CA VAL A 114 2.39 13.67 -5.09
C VAL A 114 2.45 15.01 -4.38
N ASP A 115 1.44 15.32 -3.56
CA ASP A 115 1.43 16.52 -2.75
C ASP A 115 2.44 16.37 -1.59
N PRO A 116 3.38 17.31 -1.38
CA PRO A 116 4.26 17.30 -0.23
C PRO A 116 3.51 17.27 1.12
N ALA A 117 2.29 17.77 1.19
CA ALA A 117 1.45 17.70 2.39
C ALA A 117 1.14 16.26 2.81
N ASP A 118 1.02 15.32 1.85
CA ASP A 118 0.81 13.90 2.15
C ASP A 118 2.03 13.29 2.84
N ALA A 119 3.24 13.69 2.45
CA ALA A 119 4.46 13.25 3.12
C ALA A 119 4.54 13.80 4.56
N VAL A 120 4.14 15.06 4.77
CA VAL A 120 4.07 15.65 6.11
C VAL A 120 3.03 14.92 6.98
N ALA A 121 1.87 14.57 6.41
CA ALA A 121 0.86 13.80 7.13
C ALA A 121 1.37 12.41 7.55
N ALA A 122 2.11 11.73 6.66
CA ALA A 122 2.74 10.44 6.97
C ALA A 122 3.78 10.57 8.11
N LEU A 123 4.62 11.61 8.09
CA LEU A 123 5.59 11.87 9.16
C LEU A 123 4.91 12.13 10.51
N ARG A 124 3.82 12.89 10.53
CA ARG A 124 3.03 13.11 11.76
C ARG A 124 2.48 11.81 12.35
N ILE A 125 2.05 10.88 11.51
CA ILE A 125 1.61 9.54 11.97
C ILE A 125 2.78 8.79 12.61
N ILE A 126 3.96 8.83 12.00
CA ILE A 126 5.17 8.18 12.55
C ILE A 126 5.54 8.78 13.90
N GLU A 127 5.59 10.11 14.02
CA GLU A 127 5.89 10.82 15.28
C GLU A 127 4.87 10.48 16.37
N ALA A 128 3.58 10.46 16.03
CA ALA A 128 2.52 10.09 16.96
C ALA A 128 2.62 8.61 17.41
N ALA A 129 2.99 7.70 16.51
CA ALA A 129 3.23 6.31 16.86
C ALA A 129 4.41 6.14 17.83
N GLN A 130 5.50 6.86 17.60
CA GLN A 130 6.64 6.88 18.49
C GLN A 130 6.31 7.49 19.87
N GLU A 131 5.52 8.56 19.90
CA GLU A 131 5.05 9.15 21.15
C GLU A 131 4.11 8.21 21.90
N SER A 132 3.18 7.57 21.19
CA SER A 132 2.28 6.56 21.77
C SER A 132 3.05 5.40 22.42
N ALA A 133 4.10 4.92 21.77
CA ALA A 133 4.93 3.84 22.30
C ALA A 133 5.74 4.28 23.54
N ARG A 134 6.24 5.53 23.57
CA ARG A 134 7.00 6.05 24.71
C ARG A 134 6.13 6.36 25.93
N SER A 135 4.95 6.90 25.69
CA SER A 135 4.03 7.32 26.76
C SER A 135 3.04 6.24 27.18
N GLU A 136 3.00 5.10 26.44
CA GLU A 136 2.01 4.03 26.62
C GLU A 136 0.56 4.53 26.58
N THR A 137 0.30 5.56 25.78
CA THR A 137 -1.01 6.20 25.65
C THR A 137 -1.45 6.33 24.20
N VAL A 138 -2.76 6.52 23.98
CA VAL A 138 -3.30 6.85 22.66
C VAL A 138 -3.04 8.32 22.36
N VAL A 139 -2.32 8.60 21.28
CA VAL A 139 -2.08 9.96 20.77
C VAL A 139 -3.16 10.34 19.77
N LYS A 140 -3.79 11.50 19.93
CA LYS A 140 -4.77 12.05 19.00
C LYS A 140 -4.06 12.96 18.00
N LEU A 141 -4.29 12.71 16.71
CA LEU A 141 -3.92 13.62 15.65
C LEU A 141 -5.09 14.56 15.37
N GLY A 142 -4.79 15.87 15.37
CA GLY A 142 -5.74 16.94 15.03
C GLY A 142 -5.82 17.17 13.53
#